data_9360881a9ddedc01cecc80e177a0cf79
#
_entry.id   9360881a9ddedc01cecc80e177a0cf79
#
_cell.length_a   1.000
_cell.length_b   1.000
_cell.length_c   1.000
_cell.angle_alpha   90.00
_cell.angle_beta   90.00
_cell.angle_gamma   90.00
#
_symmetry.space_group_name_H-M   'P 1'
#
loop_
_entity.id
_entity.type
_entity.pdbx_description
1 polymer ?
#
loop_
_entity_poly.entity_id
_entity_poly.type
_entity_poly.pdbx_seq_one_letter_code
_entity_poly.pdbx_strand_id
1 'polypeptide(L)'
;MAVVSMMKLSGDSEELAAKLREHVRPIGMELAPKHGGLGTIVARTEDGIMVINLWENDEGRHAMAQEPQVLEALQGAGLPQPAFEGHEVLDMTILPAAVRD
;
A
#
# COMPACT_ATOMS: atom_id res chain seq x y z
N MET A 1 -10.04 0.89 15.12
CA MET A 1 -9.07 1.97 15.18
C MET A 1 -8.22 1.93 13.92
N ALA A 2 -8.08 3.06 13.25
CA ALA A 2 -7.35 3.13 12.00
C ALA A 2 -5.85 2.84 12.19
N VAL A 3 -5.25 2.23 11.18
CA VAL A 3 -3.84 1.84 11.18
C VAL A 3 -3.23 2.27 9.85
N VAL A 4 -2.01 2.74 9.89
CA VAL A 4 -1.22 3.01 8.70
C VAL A 4 -0.12 1.95 8.59
N SER A 5 0.10 1.43 7.38
CA SER A 5 1.23 0.54 7.13
C SER A 5 2.18 1.19 6.13
N MET A 6 3.47 0.98 6.32
CA MET A 6 4.52 1.59 5.51
C MET A 6 5.52 0.54 5.08
N MET A 7 5.94 0.62 3.82
CA MET A 7 6.94 -0.28 3.26
C MET A 7 7.86 0.52 2.33
N LYS A 8 9.15 0.22 2.36
CA LYS A 8 10.12 0.81 1.45
C LYS A 8 10.62 -0.24 0.48
N LEU A 9 10.75 0.16 -0.79
CA LEU A 9 11.36 -0.66 -1.82
C LEU A 9 12.54 0.09 -2.42
N SER A 10 13.66 -0.60 -2.57
CA SER A 10 14.88 -0.02 -3.17
C SER A 10 14.90 -0.30 -4.67
N GLY A 11 15.33 0.68 -5.44
CA GLY A 11 15.44 0.57 -6.89
C GLY A 11 15.06 1.86 -7.58
N ASP A 12 14.84 1.77 -8.89
CA ASP A 12 14.41 2.93 -9.66
C ASP A 12 12.96 3.29 -9.30
N SER A 13 12.75 4.51 -8.82
CA SER A 13 11.46 4.96 -8.31
C SER A 13 10.33 4.82 -9.34
N GLU A 14 10.57 5.26 -10.56
CA GLU A 14 9.54 5.23 -11.60
C GLU A 14 9.22 3.82 -12.08
N GLU A 15 10.25 2.99 -12.19
CA GLU A 15 10.08 1.59 -12.57
C GLU A 15 9.30 0.82 -11.50
N LEU A 16 9.66 1.01 -10.23
CA LEU A 16 8.95 0.37 -9.12
C LEU A 16 7.49 0.80 -9.05
N ALA A 17 7.25 2.10 -9.18
CA ALA A 17 5.89 2.63 -9.17
C ALA A 17 5.06 2.08 -10.34
N ALA A 18 5.67 1.95 -11.52
CA ALA A 18 5.00 1.39 -12.69
C ALA A 18 4.63 -0.08 -12.47
N LYS A 19 5.52 -0.86 -11.90
CA LYS A 19 5.26 -2.27 -11.59
C LYS A 19 4.10 -2.42 -10.61
N LEU A 20 4.06 -1.59 -9.57
CA LEU A 20 2.95 -1.60 -8.63
C LEU A 20 1.63 -1.24 -9.31
N ARG A 21 1.64 -0.21 -10.14
CA ARG A 21 0.44 0.26 -10.84
C ARG A 21 -0.11 -0.80 -11.81
N GLU A 22 0.77 -1.46 -12.55
CA GLU A 22 0.37 -2.42 -13.57
C GLU A 22 -0.02 -3.78 -13.01
N HIS A 23 0.68 -4.26 -12.00
CA HIS A 23 0.55 -5.65 -11.55
C HIS A 23 -0.12 -5.81 -10.19
N VAL A 24 0.04 -4.86 -9.30
CA VAL A 24 -0.44 -4.99 -7.91
C VAL A 24 -1.70 -4.18 -7.67
N ARG A 25 -1.77 -2.97 -8.19
CA ARG A 25 -2.90 -2.07 -7.97
C ARG A 25 -4.26 -2.64 -8.34
N PRO A 26 -4.43 -3.33 -9.49
CA PRO A 26 -5.73 -3.91 -9.83
C PRO A 26 -6.22 -4.90 -8.79
N ILE A 27 -5.34 -5.74 -8.28
CA ILE A 27 -5.65 -6.70 -7.22
C ILE A 27 -5.94 -5.97 -5.91
N GLY A 28 -5.15 -4.98 -5.59
CA GLY A 28 -5.33 -4.18 -4.39
C GLY A 28 -6.67 -3.45 -4.36
N MET A 29 -7.07 -2.85 -5.48
CA MET A 29 -8.34 -2.14 -5.58
C MET A 29 -9.55 -3.07 -5.45
N GLU A 30 -9.40 -4.32 -5.85
CA GLU A 30 -10.45 -5.32 -5.70
C GLU A 30 -10.55 -5.83 -4.27
N LEU A 31 -9.42 -6.15 -3.66
CA LEU A 31 -9.38 -6.84 -2.36
C LEU A 31 -9.32 -5.91 -1.15
N ALA A 32 -8.63 -4.77 -1.24
CA ALA A 32 -8.44 -3.90 -0.09
C ALA A 32 -9.74 -3.40 0.54
N PRO A 33 -10.77 -3.00 -0.24
CA PRO A 33 -12.03 -2.58 0.37
C PRO A 33 -12.71 -3.67 1.19
N LYS A 34 -12.50 -4.94 0.83
CA LYS A 34 -13.05 -6.08 1.56
C LYS A 34 -12.40 -6.26 2.92
N HIS A 35 -11.19 -5.73 3.10
CA HIS A 35 -10.41 -5.82 4.33
C HIS A 35 -10.29 -4.47 5.04
N GLY A 36 -11.12 -3.49 4.68
CA GLY A 36 -11.10 -2.18 5.33
C GLY A 36 -10.00 -1.26 4.85
N GLY A 37 -9.49 -1.47 3.65
CA GLY A 37 -8.53 -0.56 3.05
C GLY A 37 -9.16 0.77 2.70
N LEU A 38 -8.54 1.88 3.09
CA LEU A 38 -9.05 3.23 2.89
C LEU A 38 -8.29 4.03 1.84
N GLY A 39 -7.04 3.68 1.60
CA GLY A 39 -6.24 4.41 0.62
C GLY A 39 -4.81 3.97 0.60
N THR A 40 -4.09 4.39 -0.43
CA THR A 40 -2.67 4.09 -0.59
C THR A 40 -1.97 5.28 -1.23
N ILE A 41 -0.72 5.47 -0.84
CA ILE A 41 0.16 6.51 -1.40
C ILE A 41 1.46 5.82 -1.78
N VAL A 42 1.96 6.12 -2.97
CA VAL A 42 3.30 5.70 -3.40
C VAL A 42 4.12 6.96 -3.59
N ALA A 43 5.18 7.09 -2.82
CA ALA A 43 6.02 8.28 -2.83
C ALA A 43 7.46 7.92 -3.22
N ARG A 44 8.12 8.85 -3.91
CA ARG A 44 9.53 8.71 -4.26
C ARG A 44 10.41 8.93 -3.04
N THR A 45 11.41 8.07 -2.87
CA THR A 45 12.47 8.27 -1.87
C THR A 45 13.81 8.36 -2.58
N GLU A 46 14.88 8.66 -1.85
CA GLU A 46 16.23 8.69 -2.43
C GLU A 46 16.62 7.36 -3.06
N ASP A 47 16.23 6.26 -2.43
CA ASP A 47 16.67 4.91 -2.81
C ASP A 47 15.64 4.15 -3.64
N GLY A 48 14.44 4.67 -3.79
CA GLY A 48 13.36 3.94 -4.46
C GLY A 48 12.00 4.55 -4.20
N ILE A 49 11.13 3.80 -3.53
CA ILE A 49 9.77 4.29 -3.20
C ILE A 49 9.38 3.89 -1.78
N MET A 50 8.40 4.62 -1.25
CA MET A 50 7.71 4.26 -0.02
C MET A 50 6.24 4.04 -0.35
N VAL A 51 5.69 2.94 0.11
CA VAL A 51 4.26 2.62 -0.04
C VAL A 51 3.60 2.78 1.31
N ILE A 52 2.57 3.63 1.37
CA ILE A 52 1.84 3.91 2.59
C ILE A 52 0.39 3.51 2.38
N ASN A 53 -0.13 2.64 3.22
CA ASN A 53 -1.52 2.18 3.14
C ASN A 53 -2.27 2.55 4.40
N LEU A 54 -3.51 2.99 4.25
CA LEU A 54 -4.39 3.34 5.35
C LEU A 54 -5.49 2.29 5.47
N TRP A 55 -5.74 1.81 6.70
CA TRP A 55 -6.69 0.74 7.00
C TRP A 55 -7.62 1.15 8.13
N GLU A 56 -8.86 0.63 8.10
CA GLU A 56 -9.82 0.85 9.19
C GLU A 56 -9.36 0.21 10.49
N ASN A 57 -8.67 -0.93 10.40
CA ASN A 57 -8.20 -1.67 11.58
C ASN A 57 -7.00 -2.54 11.23
N ASP A 58 -6.31 -3.02 12.25
CA ASP A 58 -5.12 -3.84 12.08
C ASP A 58 -5.43 -5.25 11.58
N GLU A 59 -6.58 -5.77 11.96
CA GLU A 59 -7.03 -7.11 11.52
C GLU A 59 -7.17 -7.17 10.00
N GLY A 60 -7.78 -6.13 9.40
CA GLY A 60 -7.92 -6.05 7.95
C GLY A 60 -6.58 -5.95 7.24
N ARG A 61 -5.65 -5.19 7.80
CA ARG A 61 -4.28 -5.09 7.30
C ARG A 61 -3.60 -6.46 7.23
N HIS A 62 -3.68 -7.22 8.32
CA HIS A 62 -3.08 -8.56 8.38
C HIS A 62 -3.75 -9.51 7.40
N ALA A 63 -5.06 -9.46 7.27
CA ALA A 63 -5.81 -10.31 6.35
C ALA A 63 -5.40 -10.05 4.91
N MET A 64 -5.24 -8.77 4.54
CA MET A 64 -4.80 -8.40 3.19
C MET A 64 -3.40 -8.92 2.88
N ALA A 65 -2.49 -8.84 3.85
CA ALA A 65 -1.11 -9.29 3.68
C ALA A 65 -1.02 -10.81 3.44
N GLN A 66 -2.04 -11.56 3.81
CA GLN A 66 -2.08 -13.01 3.65
C GLN A 66 -2.85 -13.44 2.40
N GLU A 67 -3.40 -12.51 1.64
CA GLU A 67 -4.12 -12.85 0.41
C GLU A 67 -3.17 -13.45 -0.63
N PRO A 68 -3.44 -14.69 -1.11
CA PRO A 68 -2.57 -15.32 -2.09
C PRO A 68 -2.43 -14.52 -3.39
N GLN A 69 -3.50 -13.86 -3.82
CA GLN A 69 -3.48 -13.06 -5.05
C GLN A 69 -2.52 -11.89 -4.95
N VAL A 70 -2.40 -11.28 -3.77
CA VAL A 70 -1.46 -10.18 -3.54
C VAL A 70 -0.03 -10.68 -3.64
N LEU A 71 0.26 -11.80 -2.97
CA LEU A 71 1.60 -12.40 -3.00
C LEU A 71 2.00 -12.82 -4.41
N GLU A 72 1.09 -13.42 -5.16
CA GLU A 72 1.33 -13.80 -6.55
C GLU A 72 1.59 -12.58 -7.44
N ALA A 73 0.84 -11.49 -7.24
CA ALA A 73 1.02 -10.28 -8.00
C ALA A 73 2.39 -9.65 -7.76
N LEU A 74 2.85 -9.63 -6.52
CA LEU A 74 4.17 -9.11 -6.16
C LEU A 74 5.28 -9.96 -6.77
N GLN A 75 5.17 -11.29 -6.66
CA GLN A 75 6.15 -12.20 -7.24
C GLN A 75 6.19 -12.09 -8.75
N GLY A 76 5.02 -12.02 -9.39
CA GLY A 76 4.91 -11.89 -10.84
C GLY A 76 5.51 -10.60 -11.37
N ALA A 77 5.50 -9.54 -10.57
CA ALA A 77 6.11 -8.26 -10.92
C ALA A 77 7.62 -8.21 -10.62
N GLY A 78 8.16 -9.28 -10.03
CA GLY A 78 9.56 -9.31 -9.64
C GLY A 78 9.87 -8.42 -8.45
N LEU A 79 8.87 -8.14 -7.62
CA LEU A 79 9.04 -7.32 -6.42
C LEU A 79 9.37 -8.20 -5.21
N PRO A 80 10.15 -7.68 -4.26
CA PRO A 80 10.46 -8.44 -3.05
C PRO A 80 9.22 -8.63 -2.19
N GLN A 81 9.25 -9.62 -1.32
CA GLN A 81 8.18 -9.81 -0.36
C GLN A 81 8.13 -8.60 0.57
N PRO A 82 6.96 -7.98 0.74
CA PRO A 82 6.87 -6.75 1.53
C PRO A 82 7.09 -6.99 3.01
N ALA A 83 7.81 -6.06 3.63
CA ALA A 83 7.96 -5.99 5.08
C ALA A 83 7.33 -4.68 5.53
N PHE A 84 6.08 -4.74 5.96
CA PHE A 84 5.34 -3.55 6.37
C PHE A 84 5.52 -3.26 7.86
N GLU A 85 5.74 -1.99 8.18
CA GLU A 85 5.58 -1.47 9.53
C GLU A 85 4.14 -1.00 9.67
N GLY A 86 3.48 -1.41 10.75
CA GLY A 86 2.12 -0.96 11.04
C GLY A 86 2.13 -0.05 12.25
N HIS A 87 1.37 1.04 12.18
CA HIS A 87 1.26 2.02 13.26
C HIS A 87 -0.18 2.43 13.46
N GLU A 88 -0.58 2.56 14.71
CA GLU A 88 -1.89 3.04 15.08
C GLU A 88 -2.02 4.53 14.74
N VAL A 89 -3.13 4.90 14.10
CA VAL A 89 -3.39 6.30 13.77
C VAL A 89 -4.03 6.99 14.98
N LEU A 90 -3.39 8.03 15.47
CA LEU A 90 -3.89 8.79 16.62
C LEU A 90 -4.80 9.94 16.21
N ASP A 91 -4.58 10.50 15.01
CA ASP A 91 -5.37 11.61 14.50
C ASP A 91 -5.28 11.63 12.98
N MET A 92 -6.39 11.92 12.31
CA MET A 92 -6.43 11.97 10.86
C MET A 92 -7.43 13.04 10.41
N THR A 93 -6.97 13.88 9.48
CA THR A 93 -7.81 14.90 8.87
C THR A 93 -7.74 14.75 7.36
N ILE A 94 -8.90 14.63 6.72
CA ILE A 94 -9.00 14.57 5.26
C ILE A 94 -9.43 15.93 4.77
N LEU A 95 -8.59 16.56 3.96
CA LEU A 95 -8.89 17.87 3.40
C LEU A 95 -9.89 17.77 2.26
N PRO A 96 -10.63 18.87 1.98
CA PRO A 96 -11.57 18.86 0.86
C PRO A 96 -10.92 18.53 -0.47
N ALA A 97 -11.68 17.93 -1.39
CA ALA A 97 -11.17 17.49 -2.68
C ALA A 97 -10.54 18.61 -3.50
N ALA A 98 -11.01 19.85 -3.37
CA ALA A 98 -10.48 21.00 -4.09
C ALA A 98 -9.01 21.32 -3.76
N VAL A 99 -8.49 20.78 -2.67
CA VAL A 99 -7.12 20.99 -2.21
C VAL A 99 -6.19 19.85 -2.61
N ARG A 100 -6.77 18.77 -3.16
CA ARG A 100 -6.02 17.57 -3.53
C ARG A 100 -5.91 17.47 -5.05
N ASP A 101 -4.83 17.92 -5.59
CA ASP A 101 -4.57 17.77 -7.02
C ASP A 101 -3.95 16.43 -7.36
#